data_bb459861337dcf4ddff534d67ac18271
#
_entry.id   bb459861337dcf4ddff534d67ac18271
#
_cell.length_a   1.000
_cell.length_b   1.000
_cell.length_c   1.000
_cell.angle_alpha   90.00
_cell.angle_beta   90.00
_cell.angle_gamma   90.00
#
_symmetry.space_group_name_H-M   'P 1'
#
loop_
_entity.id
_entity.type
_entity.pdbx_description
1 polymer ?
#
loop_
_entity_poly.entity_id
_entity_poly.type
_entity_poly.pdbx_seq_one_letter_code
_entity_poly.pdbx_strand_id
1 'polypeptide(L)'
;MKIDLKEYINRLKKIATPTLANALDDIGYQGVLYNLKPAGEGMKVVGPALTVQEITGPYGSFSTDDFKVGHMIDAANPGDVIVVANNGAPVSTWGGMASYSAKLK
;
A
#
# COMPACT_ATOMS: atom_id res chain seq x y z
N MET A 1 -15.65 22.03 0.55
CA MET A 1 -16.10 21.02 1.53
C MET A 1 -14.89 20.43 2.22
N LYS A 2 -14.82 20.52 3.53
CA LYS A 2 -13.77 19.84 4.28
C LYS A 2 -14.12 18.37 4.43
N ILE A 3 -13.21 17.50 3.99
CA ILE A 3 -13.32 16.06 4.19
C ILE A 3 -12.63 15.73 5.52
N ASP A 4 -13.37 15.17 6.48
CA ASP A 4 -12.76 14.59 7.66
C ASP A 4 -12.26 13.18 7.30
N LEU A 5 -11.00 13.10 6.97
CA LEU A 5 -10.36 11.87 6.53
C LEU A 5 -10.45 10.77 7.60
N LYS A 6 -10.30 11.15 8.86
CA LYS A 6 -10.39 10.20 9.98
C LYS A 6 -11.78 9.55 10.07
N GLU A 7 -12.82 10.34 9.87
CA GLU A 7 -14.20 9.83 9.86
C GLU A 7 -14.41 8.83 8.71
N TYR A 8 -13.95 9.17 7.51
CA TYR A 8 -14.05 8.27 6.35
C TYR A 8 -13.30 6.97 6.58
N ILE A 9 -12.09 7.03 7.11
CA ILE A 9 -11.31 5.83 7.42
C ILE A 9 -12.05 4.94 8.41
N ASN A 10 -12.60 5.52 9.47
CA ASN A 10 -13.35 4.77 10.49
C ASN A 10 -14.63 4.12 9.90
N ARG A 11 -15.30 4.79 8.99
CA ARG A 11 -16.48 4.23 8.30
C ARG A 11 -16.07 3.09 7.36
N LEU A 12 -15.02 3.27 6.58
CA LEU A 12 -14.54 2.27 5.63
C LEU A 12 -14.05 0.99 6.34
N LYS A 13 -13.47 1.11 7.52
CA LYS A 13 -13.04 -0.06 8.31
C LYS A 13 -14.18 -1.01 8.63
N LYS A 14 -15.41 -0.51 8.67
CA LYS A 14 -16.61 -1.30 9.03
C LYS A 14 -17.27 -1.95 7.81
N ILE A 15 -16.79 -1.67 6.60
CA ILE A 15 -17.39 -2.15 5.36
C ILE A 15 -16.50 -3.27 4.78
N ALA A 16 -17.13 -4.38 4.40
CA ALA A 16 -16.41 -5.47 3.76
C ALA A 16 -15.86 -5.05 2.38
N THR A 17 -14.67 -5.51 2.05
CA THR A 17 -14.02 -5.18 0.77
C THR A 17 -14.86 -5.51 -0.45
N PRO A 18 -15.55 -6.67 -0.55
CA PRO A 18 -16.43 -6.94 -1.68
C PRO A 18 -17.58 -5.93 -1.83
N THR A 19 -18.11 -5.44 -0.72
CA THR A 19 -19.15 -4.41 -0.72
C THR A 19 -18.63 -3.10 -1.32
N LEU A 20 -17.40 -2.71 -0.98
CA LEU A 20 -16.76 -1.53 -1.56
C LEU A 20 -16.49 -1.72 -3.06
N ALA A 21 -16.08 -2.92 -3.48
CA ALA A 21 -15.87 -3.23 -4.89
C ALA A 21 -17.18 -3.04 -5.68
N ASN A 22 -18.30 -3.54 -5.17
CA ASN A 22 -19.61 -3.37 -5.79
C ASN A 22 -20.01 -1.89 -5.88
N ALA A 23 -19.76 -1.12 -4.83
CA ALA A 23 -20.05 0.31 -4.84
C ALA A 23 -19.23 1.06 -5.89
N LEU A 24 -17.96 0.69 -6.08
CA LEU A 24 -17.11 1.26 -7.12
C LEU A 24 -17.64 0.91 -8.52
N ASP A 25 -18.10 -0.32 -8.72
CA ASP A 25 -18.72 -0.74 -9.99
C ASP A 25 -19.98 0.07 -10.29
N ASP A 26 -20.80 0.32 -9.27
CA ASP A 26 -22.05 1.10 -9.43
C ASP A 26 -21.79 2.53 -9.91
N ILE A 27 -20.68 3.13 -9.49
CA ILE A 27 -20.30 4.48 -9.93
C ILE A 27 -19.37 4.47 -11.15
N GLY A 28 -19.06 3.29 -11.71
CA GLY A 28 -18.23 3.15 -12.90
C GLY A 28 -16.74 3.39 -12.67
N TYR A 29 -16.26 3.23 -11.44
CA TYR A 29 -14.86 3.45 -11.08
C TYR A 29 -14.13 2.13 -10.89
N GLN A 30 -13.06 1.90 -11.66
CA GLN A 30 -12.23 0.71 -11.53
C GLN A 30 -11.10 0.95 -10.53
N GLY A 31 -11.40 0.76 -9.25
CA GLY A 31 -10.45 1.00 -8.16
C GLY A 31 -9.99 -0.26 -7.43
N VAL A 32 -10.37 -1.44 -7.90
CA VAL A 32 -9.98 -2.70 -7.27
C VAL A 32 -8.60 -3.12 -7.74
N LEU A 33 -7.70 -3.40 -6.78
CA LEU A 33 -6.40 -3.97 -7.07
C LEU A 33 -6.49 -5.50 -7.05
N TYR A 34 -6.09 -6.12 -8.17
CA TYR A 34 -6.13 -7.57 -8.31
C TYR A 34 -4.84 -8.21 -7.78
N ASN A 35 -4.92 -9.47 -7.42
CA ASN A 35 -3.78 -10.30 -7.00
C ASN A 35 -3.09 -9.84 -5.71
N LEU A 36 -3.75 -9.02 -4.90
CA LEU A 36 -3.30 -8.72 -3.55
C LEU A 36 -3.94 -9.70 -2.58
N LYS A 37 -3.12 -10.40 -1.83
CA LYS A 37 -3.56 -11.35 -0.81
C LYS A 37 -3.03 -10.95 0.56
N PRO A 38 -3.82 -11.13 1.63
CA PRO A 38 -3.33 -10.86 2.97
C PRO A 38 -2.18 -11.83 3.32
N ALA A 39 -1.16 -11.30 4.00
CA ALA A 39 -0.04 -12.12 4.46
C ALA A 39 -0.43 -13.00 5.66
N GLY A 40 -1.50 -12.66 6.35
CA GLY A 40 -2.05 -13.43 7.46
C GLY A 40 -3.56 -13.39 7.47
N GLU A 41 -4.16 -14.35 8.18
CA GLU A 41 -5.61 -14.44 8.30
C GLU A 41 -6.20 -13.19 8.97
N GLY A 42 -7.31 -12.71 8.43
CA GLY A 42 -8.05 -11.57 8.99
C GLY A 42 -7.39 -10.21 8.85
N MET A 43 -6.29 -10.10 8.13
CA MET A 43 -5.63 -8.83 7.92
C MET A 43 -6.45 -7.89 7.06
N LYS A 44 -6.64 -6.66 7.54
CA LYS A 44 -7.33 -5.59 6.84
C LYS A 44 -6.64 -4.27 7.15
N VAL A 45 -6.42 -3.46 6.12
CA VAL A 45 -5.89 -2.11 6.29
C VAL A 45 -6.79 -1.10 5.60
N VAL A 46 -6.93 0.06 6.19
CA VAL A 46 -7.62 1.21 5.61
C VAL A 46 -6.85 2.45 6.02
N GLY A 47 -6.44 3.24 5.05
CA GLY A 47 -5.70 4.46 5.31
C GLY A 47 -5.35 5.21 4.03
N PRO A 48 -4.81 6.42 4.16
CA PRO A 48 -4.31 7.16 3.01
C PRO A 48 -3.21 6.37 2.31
N ALA A 49 -3.22 6.36 0.99
CA ALA A 49 -2.22 5.64 0.22
C ALA A 49 -0.96 6.49 0.05
N LEU A 50 0.19 5.94 0.43
CA LEU A 50 1.50 6.40 -0.01
C LEU A 50 1.93 5.50 -1.15
N THR A 51 1.95 6.02 -2.38
CA THR A 51 2.25 5.23 -3.56
C THR A 51 3.72 5.29 -3.91
N VAL A 52 4.28 4.13 -4.25
CA VAL A 52 5.69 3.97 -4.64
C VAL A 52 5.74 3.24 -5.97
N GLN A 53 6.47 3.81 -6.94
CA GLN A 53 6.72 3.14 -8.21
C GLN A 53 8.16 2.61 -8.21
N GLU A 54 8.32 1.31 -8.37
CA GLU A 54 9.62 0.69 -8.53
C GLU A 54 9.98 0.53 -10.01
N ILE A 55 11.26 0.69 -10.29
CA ILE A 55 11.84 0.46 -11.60
C ILE A 55 12.84 -0.69 -11.45
N THR A 56 12.73 -1.70 -12.31
CA THR A 56 13.65 -2.83 -12.33
C THR A 56 14.41 -2.89 -13.64
N GLY A 57 15.61 -3.46 -13.61
CA GLY A 57 16.45 -3.62 -14.77
C GLY A 57 17.40 -4.79 -14.60
N PRO A 58 18.23 -5.08 -15.62
CA PRO A 58 19.25 -6.14 -15.54
C PRO A 58 20.19 -5.93 -14.35
N TYR A 59 20.76 -7.02 -13.85
CA TYR A 59 21.74 -6.95 -12.77
C TYR A 59 22.86 -5.95 -13.11
N GLY A 60 23.17 -5.06 -12.17
CA GLY A 60 24.16 -4.01 -12.36
C GLY A 60 23.63 -2.69 -12.89
N SER A 61 22.33 -2.60 -13.27
CA SER A 61 21.71 -1.34 -13.72
C SER A 61 21.62 -0.30 -12.62
N PHE A 62 21.50 -0.73 -11.38
CA PHE A 62 21.33 0.15 -10.21
C PHE A 62 22.33 -0.21 -9.13
N SER A 63 22.71 0.79 -8.32
CA SER A 63 23.51 0.56 -7.11
C SER A 63 22.60 0.29 -5.92
N THR A 64 23.15 -0.22 -4.82
CA THR A 64 22.42 -0.40 -3.57
C THR A 64 21.93 0.92 -2.97
N ASP A 65 22.54 2.04 -3.36
CA ASP A 65 22.12 3.37 -2.92
C ASP A 65 20.86 3.88 -3.64
N ASP A 66 20.53 3.31 -4.80
CA ASP A 66 19.35 3.71 -5.57
C ASP A 66 18.04 3.19 -4.95
N PHE A 67 18.11 2.15 -4.11
CA PHE A 67 16.94 1.60 -3.46
C PHE A 67 17.17 1.45 -1.96
N LYS A 68 16.40 2.20 -1.18
CA LYS A 68 16.40 2.11 0.28
C LYS A 68 14.96 2.07 0.79
N VAL A 69 14.54 0.94 1.33
CA VAL A 69 13.20 0.76 1.90
C VAL A 69 12.90 1.82 2.97
N GLY A 70 13.93 2.25 3.70
CA GLY A 70 13.79 3.31 4.69
C GLY A 70 13.20 4.61 4.15
N HIS A 71 13.44 4.93 2.87
CA HIS A 71 12.86 6.14 2.25
C HIS A 71 11.33 6.07 2.18
N MET A 72 10.76 4.91 1.91
CA MET A 72 9.30 4.73 1.91
C MET A 72 8.72 4.95 3.31
N ILE A 73 9.38 4.41 4.32
CA ILE A 73 8.94 4.53 5.71
C ILE A 73 9.07 5.97 6.18
N ASP A 74 10.17 6.64 5.84
CA ASP A 74 10.38 8.05 6.22
C ASP A 74 9.35 8.98 5.58
N ALA A 75 8.94 8.71 4.36
CA ALA A 75 7.93 9.49 3.64
C ALA A 75 6.51 9.26 4.18
N ALA A 76 6.26 8.13 4.83
CA ALA A 76 4.93 7.77 5.32
C ALA A 76 4.63 8.45 6.66
N ASN A 77 3.36 8.81 6.85
CA ASN A 77 2.85 9.25 8.14
C ASN A 77 2.20 8.06 8.87
N PRO A 78 2.12 8.10 10.21
CA PRO A 78 1.37 7.07 10.93
C PRO A 78 -0.06 6.92 10.39
N GLY A 79 -0.46 5.68 10.11
CA GLY A 79 -1.76 5.37 9.52
C GLY A 79 -1.79 5.29 7.99
N ASP A 80 -0.73 5.72 7.32
CA ASP A 80 -0.63 5.58 5.86
C ASP A 80 -0.50 4.10 5.45
N VAL A 81 -1.01 3.78 4.27
CA VAL A 81 -0.85 2.47 3.63
C VAL A 81 0.14 2.61 2.48
N ILE A 82 1.30 1.98 2.59
CA ILE A 82 2.32 2.00 1.54
C ILE A 82 1.93 1.01 0.45
N VAL A 83 1.75 1.51 -0.77
CA VAL A 83 1.38 0.70 -1.94
C VAL A 83 2.51 0.77 -2.95
N VAL A 84 3.14 -0.36 -3.22
CA VAL A 84 4.30 -0.45 -4.11
C VAL A 84 3.89 -1.10 -5.42
N ALA A 85 4.12 -0.41 -6.54
CA ALA A 85 3.94 -0.95 -7.88
C ALA A 85 5.30 -1.34 -8.46
N ASN A 86 5.49 -2.61 -8.80
CA ASN A 86 6.73 -3.12 -9.35
C ASN A 86 6.60 -3.68 -10.77
N ASN A 87 5.49 -3.38 -11.45
CA ASN A 87 5.18 -3.83 -12.81
C ASN A 87 5.22 -5.35 -12.98
N GLY A 88 4.88 -6.10 -11.93
CA GLY A 88 4.87 -7.56 -11.97
C GLY A 88 6.23 -8.22 -11.88
N ALA A 89 7.29 -7.47 -11.58
CA ALA A 89 8.63 -8.03 -11.43
C ALA A 89 8.68 -9.01 -10.24
N PRO A 90 9.34 -10.17 -10.37
CA PRO A 90 9.42 -11.17 -9.32
C PRO A 90 10.51 -10.82 -8.29
N VAL A 91 10.38 -9.65 -7.66
CA VAL A 91 11.34 -9.14 -6.69
C VAL A 91 10.64 -8.84 -5.38
N SER A 92 11.35 -9.03 -4.27
CA SER A 92 10.88 -8.64 -2.95
C SER A 92 11.28 -7.21 -2.67
N THR A 93 10.33 -6.42 -2.17
CA THR A 93 10.53 -5.00 -1.88
C THR A 93 10.38 -4.68 -0.41
N TRP A 94 10.00 -5.67 0.39
CA TRP A 94 9.70 -5.49 1.82
C TRP A 94 10.10 -6.73 2.60
N GLY A 95 10.69 -6.52 3.77
CA GLY A 95 11.13 -7.60 4.64
C GLY A 95 10.80 -7.35 6.12
N GLY A 96 11.26 -8.25 6.98
CA GLY A 96 11.00 -8.18 8.41
C GLY A 96 11.56 -6.93 9.09
N MET A 97 12.74 -6.47 8.69
CA MET A 97 13.33 -5.24 9.24
C MET A 97 12.51 -4.01 8.86
N ALA A 98 12.02 -3.96 7.62
CA ALA A 98 11.14 -2.88 7.17
C ALA A 98 9.83 -2.87 7.96
N SER A 99 9.24 -4.05 8.18
CA SER A 99 8.03 -4.19 9.00
C SER A 99 8.24 -3.70 10.42
N TYR A 100 9.35 -4.06 11.03
CA TYR A 100 9.70 -3.61 12.38
C TYR A 100 9.86 -2.08 12.44
N SER A 101 10.60 -1.50 11.50
CA SER A 101 10.80 -0.05 11.43
C SER A 101 9.49 0.70 11.23
N ALA A 102 8.62 0.19 10.36
CA ALA A 102 7.29 0.78 10.12
C ALA A 102 6.42 0.74 11.37
N LYS A 103 6.49 -0.36 12.13
CA LYS A 103 5.72 -0.51 13.37
C LYS A 103 6.14 0.50 14.44
N LEU A 104 7.43 0.89 14.48
CA LEU A 104 7.93 1.87 15.43
C LEU A 104 7.48 3.31 15.11
N LYS A 105 7.09 3.58 13.89
CA LYS A 105 6.62 4.89 13.47
C LYS A 105 5.12 5.02 13.64
#